data_705fedec624d8308ede8be43338f5f0b
#
_entry.id   705fedec624d8308ede8be43338f5f0b
#
_cell.length_a   1.000
_cell.length_b   1.000
_cell.length_c   1.000
_cell.angle_alpha   90.00
_cell.angle_beta   90.00
_cell.angle_gamma   90.00
#
_symmetry.space_group_name_H-M   'P 1'
#
loop_
_entity.id
_entity.type
_entity.pdbx_description
1 polymer ?
#
loop_
_entity_poly.entity_id
_entity_poly.type
_entity_poly.pdbx_seq_one_letter_code
_entity_poly.pdbx_strand_id
1 'polypeptide(L)'
;MLDGQWWYIDRNLDLEATKASAQALVIDSIKQGVTTIFDHHASFCEVPGSLMRIAEVTREFGMRACLCYEVSDRDGEEKSLQSVQENKDFIDYCEQNPSDMLKAMFGGHALFTISDKTFDRMNAANGGRVGYHIHVSEGMNDVYDSLQNYGRRPVQRLQDHGILGPKTILGHCIHVNTAEMDIIKATDTMCVNNPESNMGNAIGICPVIQLHKRGILLGMGTDAYTNDMLESIKVALCSQRSQNCLPNVGWREATGMLLSLIHISEPTRPLYIS
;
A
#
# COMPACT_ATOMS: atom_id res chain seq x y z
N MET A 1 4.52 18.93 -4.80
CA MET A 1 5.40 17.99 -4.11
C MET A 1 5.47 16.68 -4.90
N LEU A 2 4.37 16.01 -5.20
CA LEU A 2 4.33 14.76 -5.95
C LEU A 2 5.07 14.86 -7.30
N ASP A 3 4.65 15.74 -8.20
CA ASP A 3 5.25 15.89 -9.54
C ASP A 3 6.69 16.43 -9.52
N GLY A 4 6.99 17.32 -8.58
CA GLY A 4 8.28 18.04 -8.58
C GLY A 4 9.35 17.37 -7.73
N GLN A 5 9.00 16.39 -6.89
CA GLN A 5 9.95 15.73 -6.00
C GLN A 5 9.89 14.22 -6.11
N TRP A 6 8.78 13.57 -5.74
CA TRP A 6 8.69 12.10 -5.72
C TRP A 6 8.83 11.49 -7.09
N TRP A 7 8.05 11.94 -8.07
CA TRP A 7 8.15 11.44 -9.44
C TRP A 7 9.49 11.75 -10.12
N TYR A 8 10.16 12.84 -9.69
CA TYR A 8 11.51 13.11 -10.15
C TYR A 8 12.52 12.08 -9.63
N ILE A 9 12.40 11.67 -8.35
CA ILE A 9 13.23 10.61 -7.77
C ILE A 9 12.97 9.29 -8.51
N ASP A 10 11.71 8.89 -8.69
CA ASP A 10 11.32 7.64 -9.37
C ASP A 10 11.94 7.53 -10.78
N ARG A 11 11.98 8.65 -11.51
CA ARG A 11 12.56 8.71 -12.86
C ARG A 11 14.09 8.66 -12.88
N ASN A 12 14.75 8.74 -11.75
CA ASN A 12 16.21 8.71 -11.63
C ASN A 12 16.71 7.48 -10.86
N LEU A 13 15.84 6.63 -10.34
CA LEU A 13 16.22 5.37 -9.70
C LEU A 13 16.52 4.31 -10.76
N ASP A 14 17.81 4.00 -10.92
CA ASP A 14 18.30 2.81 -11.62
C ASP A 14 18.33 1.59 -10.68
N LEU A 15 18.74 0.43 -11.18
CA LEU A 15 18.77 -0.80 -10.39
C LEU A 15 19.76 -0.74 -9.21
N GLU A 16 20.87 -0.03 -9.36
CA GLU A 16 21.87 0.10 -8.29
C GLU A 16 21.38 1.07 -7.20
N ALA A 17 20.75 2.17 -7.60
CA ALA A 17 20.13 3.11 -6.65
C ALA A 17 18.94 2.44 -5.92
N THR A 18 18.13 1.65 -6.63
CA THR A 18 17.04 0.84 -6.04
C THR A 18 17.59 -0.13 -5.00
N LYS A 19 18.67 -0.85 -5.30
CA LYS A 19 19.32 -1.75 -4.36
C LYS A 19 19.85 -1.01 -3.13
N ALA A 20 20.54 0.11 -3.31
CA ALA A 20 21.07 0.90 -2.21
C ALA A 20 19.97 1.48 -1.32
N SER A 21 18.87 1.96 -1.93
CA SER A 21 17.69 2.42 -1.21
C SER A 21 17.05 1.30 -0.38
N ALA A 22 16.87 0.11 -0.97
CA ALA A 22 16.35 -1.05 -0.26
C ALA A 22 17.26 -1.47 0.92
N GLN A 23 18.58 -1.42 0.77
CA GLN A 23 19.53 -1.70 1.86
C GLN A 23 19.36 -0.71 3.02
N ALA A 24 19.28 0.58 2.72
CA ALA A 24 19.08 1.61 3.74
C ALA A 24 17.76 1.41 4.49
N LEU A 25 16.66 1.18 3.76
CA LEU A 25 15.32 0.95 4.34
C LEU A 25 15.30 -0.32 5.20
N VAL A 26 15.83 -1.44 4.72
CA VAL A 26 15.83 -2.72 5.46
C VAL A 26 16.66 -2.62 6.73
N ILE A 27 17.83 -1.98 6.68
CA ILE A 27 18.69 -1.78 7.87
C ILE A 27 17.96 -0.94 8.92
N ASP A 28 17.32 0.16 8.51
CA ASP A 28 16.58 1.02 9.43
C ASP A 28 15.35 0.29 9.98
N SER A 29 14.59 -0.41 9.16
CA SER A 29 13.45 -1.23 9.59
C SER A 29 13.84 -2.26 10.66
N ILE A 30 14.96 -2.95 10.48
CA ILE A 30 15.48 -3.92 11.48
C ILE A 30 15.80 -3.21 12.80
N LYS A 31 16.42 -2.03 12.76
CA LYS A 31 16.72 -1.25 13.96
C LYS A 31 15.46 -0.82 14.72
N GLN A 32 14.37 -0.57 14.00
CA GLN A 32 13.06 -0.23 14.55
C GLN A 32 12.23 -1.46 14.97
N GLY A 33 12.76 -2.67 14.79
CA GLY A 33 12.09 -3.91 15.17
C GLY A 33 11.02 -4.40 14.18
N VAL A 34 11.02 -3.88 12.97
CA VAL A 34 10.13 -4.35 11.89
C VAL A 34 10.59 -5.73 11.42
N THR A 35 9.67 -6.67 11.29
CA THR A 35 9.96 -8.05 10.88
C THR A 35 9.41 -8.41 9.51
N THR A 36 8.49 -7.61 9.00
CA THR A 36 7.83 -7.85 7.71
C THR A 36 7.51 -6.52 7.03
N ILE A 37 7.81 -6.42 5.74
CA ILE A 37 7.55 -5.23 4.93
C ILE A 37 6.56 -5.60 3.83
N PHE A 38 5.54 -4.75 3.63
CA PHE A 38 4.71 -4.71 2.44
C PHE A 38 5.16 -3.50 1.63
N ASP A 39 5.98 -3.72 0.61
CA ASP A 39 6.60 -2.66 -0.17
C ASP A 39 5.83 -2.36 -1.44
N HIS A 40 5.73 -1.07 -1.77
CA HIS A 40 5.10 -0.55 -2.97
C HIS A 40 6.12 0.30 -3.72
N HIS A 41 6.79 -0.31 -4.70
CA HIS A 41 8.01 0.22 -5.32
C HIS A 41 7.75 0.94 -6.65
N ALA A 42 8.47 2.05 -6.86
CA ALA A 42 8.55 2.76 -8.13
C ALA A 42 10.00 3.12 -8.48
N SER A 43 10.42 2.82 -9.71
CA SER A 43 11.74 3.17 -10.26
C SER A 43 11.65 3.25 -11.78
N PHE A 44 11.07 4.35 -12.30
CA PHE A 44 10.79 4.47 -13.73
C PHE A 44 12.04 4.68 -14.62
N CYS A 45 13.23 4.89 -14.04
CA CYS A 45 14.48 4.83 -14.80
C CYS A 45 14.70 3.41 -15.34
N GLU A 46 14.71 2.42 -14.45
CA GLU A 46 14.86 1.00 -14.81
C GLU A 46 13.80 0.15 -14.12
N VAL A 47 12.73 -0.19 -14.86
CA VAL A 47 11.60 -0.97 -14.33
C VAL A 47 11.92 -2.46 -14.25
N PRO A 48 12.38 -3.14 -15.35
CA PRO A 48 12.58 -4.59 -15.33
C PRO A 48 13.68 -5.02 -14.36
N GLY A 49 13.34 -5.95 -13.46
CA GLY A 49 14.26 -6.53 -12.47
C GLY A 49 14.39 -5.73 -11.17
N SER A 50 13.69 -4.61 -11.01
CA SER A 50 13.75 -3.79 -9.80
C SER A 50 13.23 -4.52 -8.57
N LEU A 51 12.12 -5.25 -8.65
CA LEU A 51 11.60 -6.06 -7.54
C LEU A 51 12.56 -7.18 -7.15
N MET A 52 13.28 -7.75 -8.10
CA MET A 52 14.31 -8.75 -7.80
C MET A 52 15.49 -8.15 -7.03
N ARG A 53 15.90 -6.90 -7.31
CA ARG A 53 16.93 -6.20 -6.53
C ARG A 53 16.52 -6.01 -5.08
N ILE A 54 15.27 -5.62 -4.84
CA ILE A 54 14.72 -5.49 -3.47
C ILE A 54 14.65 -6.87 -2.80
N ALA A 55 14.17 -7.90 -3.51
CA ALA A 55 14.10 -9.26 -2.99
C ALA A 55 15.47 -9.85 -2.62
N GLU A 56 16.53 -9.55 -3.39
CA GLU A 56 17.91 -9.92 -3.05
C GLU A 56 18.31 -9.30 -1.70
N VAL A 57 18.05 -8.01 -1.50
CA VAL A 57 18.37 -7.30 -0.26
C VAL A 57 17.59 -7.87 0.92
N THR A 58 16.26 -8.02 0.79
CA THR A 58 15.43 -8.55 1.89
C THR A 58 15.88 -9.96 2.30
N ARG A 59 16.31 -10.78 1.34
CA ARG A 59 16.86 -12.11 1.60
C ARG A 59 18.23 -12.05 2.29
N GLU A 60 19.13 -11.17 1.84
CA GLU A 60 20.46 -10.98 2.42
C GLU A 60 20.38 -10.61 3.91
N PHE A 61 19.44 -9.73 4.27
CA PHE A 61 19.24 -9.27 5.64
C PHE A 61 18.26 -10.13 6.46
N GLY A 62 17.65 -11.16 5.87
CA GLY A 62 16.68 -12.02 6.56
C GLY A 62 15.34 -11.34 6.90
N MET A 63 14.95 -10.33 6.12
CA MET A 63 13.68 -9.63 6.27
C MET A 63 12.57 -10.32 5.47
N ARG A 64 11.39 -10.51 6.08
CA ARG A 64 10.21 -10.93 5.32
C ARG A 64 9.67 -9.76 4.51
N ALA A 65 9.32 -10.02 3.25
CA ALA A 65 8.79 -9.00 2.37
C ALA A 65 7.66 -9.52 1.48
N CYS A 66 6.68 -8.66 1.26
CA CYS A 66 5.67 -8.80 0.22
C CYS A 66 5.81 -7.58 -0.70
N LEU A 67 6.23 -7.80 -1.94
CA LEU A 67 6.65 -6.74 -2.85
C LEU A 67 5.66 -6.59 -4.01
N CYS A 68 5.52 -5.36 -4.50
CA CYS A 68 4.83 -5.06 -5.74
C CYS A 68 5.44 -3.84 -6.43
N TYR A 69 5.27 -3.75 -7.75
CA TYR A 69 5.69 -2.60 -8.54
C TYR A 69 4.50 -1.67 -8.83
N GLU A 70 4.70 -0.38 -8.72
CA GLU A 70 3.71 0.66 -8.96
C GLU A 70 3.37 0.80 -10.44
N VAL A 71 2.24 0.25 -10.88
CA VAL A 71 1.73 0.47 -12.23
C VAL A 71 1.12 1.87 -12.31
N SER A 72 1.51 2.63 -13.34
CA SER A 72 1.01 3.98 -13.60
C SER A 72 1.13 4.32 -15.08
N ASP A 73 0.21 5.13 -15.60
CA ASP A 73 0.24 5.64 -16.98
C ASP A 73 0.98 6.98 -17.08
N ARG A 74 1.47 7.54 -15.96
CA ARG A 74 2.08 8.88 -15.87
C ARG A 74 3.36 9.06 -16.69
N ASP A 75 4.10 7.99 -16.90
CA ASP A 75 5.36 7.99 -17.66
C ASP A 75 5.21 7.35 -19.06
N GLY A 76 3.95 7.25 -19.53
CA GLY A 76 3.59 6.78 -20.85
C GLY A 76 3.35 5.27 -20.95
N GLU A 77 2.83 4.85 -22.10
CA GLU A 77 2.34 3.48 -22.30
C GLU A 77 3.45 2.42 -22.18
N GLU A 78 4.66 2.73 -22.65
CA GLU A 78 5.78 1.80 -22.58
C GLU A 78 6.13 1.47 -21.12
N LYS A 79 6.28 2.49 -20.27
CA LYS A 79 6.58 2.32 -18.84
C LYS A 79 5.44 1.64 -18.10
N SER A 80 4.19 1.95 -18.44
CA SER A 80 3.01 1.27 -17.91
C SER A 80 3.04 -0.23 -18.21
N LEU A 81 3.35 -0.62 -19.46
CA LEU A 81 3.48 -2.03 -19.84
C LEU A 81 4.64 -2.73 -19.14
N GLN A 82 5.81 -2.07 -19.01
CA GLN A 82 6.95 -2.59 -18.26
C GLN A 82 6.57 -2.84 -16.80
N SER A 83 5.83 -1.92 -16.18
CA SER A 83 5.39 -2.03 -14.77
C SER A 83 4.41 -3.19 -14.55
N VAL A 84 3.48 -3.40 -15.49
CA VAL A 84 2.58 -4.57 -15.49
C VAL A 84 3.38 -5.86 -15.62
N GLN A 85 4.36 -5.90 -16.52
CA GLN A 85 5.20 -7.08 -16.76
C GLN A 85 6.10 -7.38 -15.54
N GLU A 86 6.68 -6.36 -14.90
CA GLU A 86 7.51 -6.52 -13.69
C GLU A 86 6.73 -7.19 -12.54
N ASN A 87 5.49 -6.75 -12.28
CA ASN A 87 4.62 -7.41 -11.30
C ASN A 87 4.38 -8.88 -11.69
N LYS A 88 4.04 -9.14 -12.96
CA LYS A 88 3.77 -10.49 -13.44
C LYS A 88 4.99 -11.39 -13.28
N ASP A 89 6.16 -10.94 -13.70
CA ASP A 89 7.41 -11.71 -13.64
C ASP A 89 7.79 -12.01 -12.18
N PHE A 90 7.57 -11.05 -11.28
CA PHE A 90 7.84 -11.25 -9.86
C PHE A 90 6.84 -12.20 -9.19
N ILE A 91 5.56 -12.15 -9.57
CA ILE A 91 4.54 -13.13 -9.14
C ILE A 91 4.93 -14.54 -9.63
N ASP A 92 5.28 -14.67 -10.91
CA ASP A 92 5.72 -15.94 -11.52
C ASP A 92 6.95 -16.50 -10.75
N TYR A 93 7.90 -15.63 -10.41
CA TYR A 93 9.07 -16.01 -9.61
C TYR A 93 8.68 -16.52 -8.22
N CYS A 94 7.80 -15.82 -7.51
CA CYS A 94 7.35 -16.22 -6.17
C CYS A 94 6.57 -17.55 -6.18
N GLU A 95 5.79 -17.81 -7.22
CA GLU A 95 5.08 -19.08 -7.40
C GLU A 95 6.03 -20.25 -7.69
N GLN A 96 7.05 -20.03 -8.50
CA GLN A 96 8.08 -21.03 -8.82
C GLN A 96 9.05 -21.29 -7.66
N ASN A 97 9.20 -20.31 -6.76
CA ASN A 97 10.10 -20.36 -5.60
C ASN A 97 9.33 -20.07 -4.30
N PRO A 98 8.40 -20.95 -3.89
CA PRO A 98 7.54 -20.69 -2.74
C PRO A 98 8.38 -20.52 -1.46
N SER A 99 8.10 -19.45 -0.72
CA SER A 99 8.83 -19.09 0.49
C SER A 99 7.92 -18.34 1.46
N ASP A 100 8.12 -18.52 2.76
CA ASP A 100 7.46 -17.71 3.78
C ASP A 100 8.17 -16.37 4.01
N MET A 101 9.34 -16.19 3.41
CA MET A 101 10.12 -14.97 3.52
C MET A 101 9.81 -13.97 2.41
N LEU A 102 9.28 -14.42 1.25
CA LEU A 102 9.05 -13.56 0.10
C LEU A 102 7.70 -13.89 -0.54
N LYS A 103 6.88 -12.87 -0.70
CA LYS A 103 5.57 -12.94 -1.36
C LYS A 103 5.44 -11.79 -2.34
N ALA A 104 4.43 -11.87 -3.20
CA ALA A 104 4.09 -10.84 -4.17
C ALA A 104 2.66 -10.34 -4.00
N MET A 105 2.44 -9.08 -4.33
CA MET A 105 1.14 -8.48 -4.65
C MET A 105 1.21 -7.86 -6.04
N PHE A 106 0.10 -7.34 -6.54
CA PHE A 106 0.06 -6.57 -7.76
C PHE A 106 -0.08 -5.09 -7.41
N GLY A 107 0.91 -4.26 -7.75
CA GLY A 107 0.93 -2.84 -7.40
C GLY A 107 0.21 -1.97 -8.41
N GLY A 108 -0.49 -0.95 -7.93
CA GLY A 108 -1.03 0.14 -8.74
C GLY A 108 -0.88 1.46 -8.01
N HIS A 109 -0.51 2.55 -8.69
CA HIS A 109 -0.28 3.83 -8.03
C HIS A 109 -1.57 4.39 -7.39
N ALA A 110 -2.35 5.16 -8.13
CA ALA A 110 -3.58 5.79 -7.67
C ALA A 110 -4.55 5.94 -8.86
N LEU A 111 -5.84 6.09 -8.57
CA LEU A 111 -6.88 6.02 -9.61
C LEU A 111 -6.73 7.08 -10.70
N PHE A 112 -6.23 8.28 -10.34
CA PHE A 112 -6.02 9.38 -11.28
C PHE A 112 -4.81 9.18 -12.22
N THR A 113 -3.99 8.14 -11.98
CA THR A 113 -2.84 7.81 -12.84
C THR A 113 -2.98 6.47 -13.56
N ILE A 114 -4.12 5.79 -13.40
CA ILE A 114 -4.38 4.48 -14.01
C ILE A 114 -5.69 4.55 -14.80
N SER A 115 -5.60 4.33 -16.12
CA SER A 115 -6.77 4.24 -16.99
C SER A 115 -7.49 2.90 -16.83
N ASP A 116 -8.78 2.83 -17.24
CA ASP A 116 -9.54 1.58 -17.25
C ASP A 116 -8.86 0.50 -18.12
N LYS A 117 -8.27 0.93 -19.26
CA LYS A 117 -7.47 0.04 -20.12
C LYS A 117 -6.28 -0.58 -19.36
N THR A 118 -5.66 0.19 -18.48
CA THR A 118 -4.53 -0.30 -17.66
C THR A 118 -5.01 -1.22 -16.54
N PHE A 119 -6.16 -0.96 -15.92
CA PHE A 119 -6.78 -1.91 -14.99
C PHE A 119 -7.09 -3.25 -15.67
N ASP A 120 -7.61 -3.24 -16.90
CA ASP A 120 -7.87 -4.48 -17.66
C ASP A 120 -6.56 -5.25 -17.93
N ARG A 121 -5.47 -4.55 -18.25
CA ARG A 121 -4.13 -5.14 -18.44
C ARG A 121 -3.59 -5.74 -17.13
N MET A 122 -3.73 -5.02 -16.00
CA MET A 122 -3.34 -5.51 -14.68
C MET A 122 -4.11 -6.79 -14.32
N ASN A 123 -5.43 -6.79 -14.51
CA ASN A 123 -6.27 -7.96 -14.27
C ASN A 123 -5.90 -9.16 -15.14
N ALA A 124 -5.65 -8.92 -16.44
CA ALA A 124 -5.22 -9.97 -17.37
C ALA A 124 -3.86 -10.58 -16.96
N ALA A 125 -2.90 -9.74 -16.53
CA ALA A 125 -1.58 -10.17 -16.09
C ALA A 125 -1.62 -10.89 -14.74
N ASN A 126 -2.45 -10.41 -13.80
CA ASN A 126 -2.63 -11.01 -12.48
C ASN A 126 -3.37 -12.36 -12.56
N GLY A 127 -4.40 -12.47 -13.37
CA GLY A 127 -5.23 -13.68 -13.46
C GLY A 127 -5.87 -14.10 -12.13
N GLY A 128 -6.05 -13.18 -11.19
CA GLY A 128 -6.63 -13.45 -9.86
C GLY A 128 -5.72 -14.20 -8.88
N ARG A 129 -4.41 -14.28 -9.17
CA ARG A 129 -3.43 -15.04 -8.38
C ARG A 129 -3.11 -14.38 -7.04
N VAL A 130 -2.94 -13.06 -7.03
CA VAL A 130 -2.61 -12.27 -5.84
C VAL A 130 -3.56 -11.09 -5.66
N GLY A 131 -3.57 -10.50 -4.46
CA GLY A 131 -4.28 -9.24 -4.21
C GLY A 131 -3.53 -8.03 -4.75
N TYR A 132 -4.19 -6.87 -4.68
CA TYR A 132 -3.64 -5.60 -5.14
C TYR A 132 -3.18 -4.73 -3.98
N HIS A 133 -2.16 -3.90 -4.23
CA HIS A 133 -1.74 -2.83 -3.33
C HIS A 133 -1.82 -1.52 -4.11
N ILE A 134 -2.70 -0.62 -3.71
CA ILE A 134 -3.04 0.60 -4.45
C ILE A 134 -3.39 1.75 -3.50
N HIS A 135 -2.99 2.98 -3.83
CA HIS A 135 -3.38 4.20 -3.11
C HIS A 135 -4.79 4.63 -3.53
N VAL A 136 -5.64 4.94 -2.56
CA VAL A 136 -7.07 5.21 -2.81
C VAL A 136 -7.54 6.41 -2.02
N SER A 137 -8.12 7.37 -2.73
CA SER A 137 -8.72 8.56 -2.11
C SER A 137 -7.77 9.23 -1.10
N GLU A 138 -6.49 9.27 -1.45
CA GLU A 138 -5.43 9.92 -0.67
C GLU A 138 -5.66 11.43 -0.66
N GLY A 139 -5.78 12.04 -1.84
CA GLY A 139 -6.15 13.44 -2.01
C GLY A 139 -7.49 13.60 -2.73
N MET A 140 -8.08 14.78 -2.63
CA MET A 140 -9.34 15.08 -3.34
C MET A 140 -9.20 15.08 -4.86
N ASN A 141 -7.98 15.27 -5.39
CA ASN A 141 -7.69 15.12 -6.82
C ASN A 141 -8.05 13.72 -7.34
N ASP A 142 -7.76 12.67 -6.58
CA ASP A 142 -8.11 11.28 -6.93
C ASP A 142 -9.65 11.12 -7.03
N VAL A 143 -10.38 11.71 -6.09
CA VAL A 143 -11.85 11.69 -6.09
C VAL A 143 -12.44 12.48 -7.26
N TYR A 144 -11.92 13.69 -7.53
CA TYR A 144 -12.43 14.55 -8.61
C TYR A 144 -12.12 13.97 -9.98
N ASP A 145 -10.90 13.48 -10.20
CA ASP A 145 -10.51 12.82 -11.44
C ASP A 145 -11.42 11.61 -11.74
N SER A 146 -11.60 10.75 -10.76
CA SER A 146 -12.42 9.55 -10.88
C SER A 146 -13.89 9.89 -11.21
N LEU A 147 -14.46 10.89 -10.56
CA LEU A 147 -15.82 11.36 -10.86
C LEU A 147 -15.92 12.02 -12.24
N GLN A 148 -14.97 12.88 -12.60
CA GLN A 148 -14.99 13.64 -13.85
C GLN A 148 -14.80 12.77 -15.07
N ASN A 149 -13.84 11.84 -15.02
CA ASN A 149 -13.43 11.05 -16.18
C ASN A 149 -14.19 9.72 -16.29
N TYR A 150 -14.67 9.16 -15.17
CA TYR A 150 -15.27 7.82 -15.13
C TYR A 150 -16.69 7.80 -14.52
N GLY A 151 -17.18 8.89 -13.96
CA GLY A 151 -18.52 8.98 -13.34
C GLY A 151 -18.68 8.08 -12.11
N ARG A 152 -17.58 7.64 -11.51
CA ARG A 152 -17.50 6.76 -10.34
C ARG A 152 -16.58 7.36 -9.29
N ARG A 153 -16.85 7.10 -8.02
CA ARG A 153 -15.87 7.37 -6.96
C ARG A 153 -14.76 6.30 -6.95
N PRO A 154 -13.58 6.58 -6.37
CA PRO A 154 -12.42 5.68 -6.44
C PRO A 154 -12.71 4.23 -6.07
N VAL A 155 -13.33 3.97 -4.92
CA VAL A 155 -13.62 2.59 -4.47
C VAL A 155 -14.67 1.90 -5.35
N GLN A 156 -15.67 2.65 -5.86
CA GLN A 156 -16.64 2.10 -6.80
C GLN A 156 -15.97 1.67 -8.11
N ARG A 157 -15.04 2.50 -8.62
CA ARG A 157 -14.27 2.17 -9.82
C ARG A 157 -13.42 0.91 -9.63
N LEU A 158 -12.76 0.76 -8.47
CA LEU A 158 -12.04 -0.47 -8.14
C LEU A 158 -12.95 -1.70 -8.06
N GLN A 159 -14.17 -1.54 -7.53
CA GLN A 159 -15.16 -2.60 -7.49
C GLN A 159 -15.58 -3.03 -8.90
N ASP A 160 -15.85 -2.06 -9.79
CA ASP A 160 -16.26 -2.32 -11.17
C ASP A 160 -15.15 -3.09 -11.94
N HIS A 161 -13.87 -2.86 -11.63
CA HIS A 161 -12.74 -3.59 -12.19
C HIS A 161 -12.36 -4.88 -11.43
N GLY A 162 -13.06 -5.26 -10.37
CA GLY A 162 -12.78 -6.49 -9.63
C GLY A 162 -11.44 -6.48 -8.86
N ILE A 163 -10.93 -5.31 -8.49
CA ILE A 163 -9.66 -5.12 -7.76
C ILE A 163 -9.82 -5.44 -6.28
N LEU A 164 -11.02 -5.22 -5.71
CA LEU A 164 -11.28 -5.38 -4.28
C LEU A 164 -11.34 -6.85 -3.85
N GLY A 165 -10.99 -7.12 -2.61
CA GLY A 165 -11.05 -8.45 -2.03
C GLY A 165 -10.16 -8.63 -0.80
N PRO A 166 -10.22 -9.79 -0.12
CA PRO A 166 -9.57 -10.01 1.17
C PRO A 166 -8.03 -10.03 1.14
N LYS A 167 -7.44 -10.08 -0.06
CA LYS A 167 -5.99 -10.01 -0.26
C LYS A 167 -5.53 -8.64 -0.74
N THR A 168 -6.44 -7.67 -0.90
CA THR A 168 -6.14 -6.33 -1.42
C THR A 168 -5.93 -5.33 -0.29
N ILE A 169 -4.91 -4.48 -0.46
CA ILE A 169 -4.56 -3.37 0.44
C ILE A 169 -4.91 -2.06 -0.26
N LEU A 170 -5.71 -1.23 0.40
CA LEU A 170 -6.01 0.15 0.00
C LEU A 170 -5.23 1.10 0.90
N GLY A 171 -4.25 1.80 0.34
CA GLY A 171 -3.48 2.82 1.05
C GLY A 171 -4.30 4.08 1.29
N HIS A 172 -4.07 4.75 2.41
CA HIS A 172 -4.61 6.04 2.85
C HIS A 172 -6.12 6.07 3.15
N CYS A 173 -7.00 5.88 2.18
CA CYS A 173 -8.47 5.92 2.35
C CYS A 173 -8.99 7.17 3.08
N ILE A 174 -8.37 8.35 2.84
CA ILE A 174 -8.66 9.59 3.58
C ILE A 174 -10.04 10.13 3.19
N HIS A 175 -10.31 10.24 1.88
CA HIS A 175 -11.49 10.88 1.34
C HIS A 175 -12.58 9.90 0.88
N VAL A 176 -12.60 8.69 1.46
CA VAL A 176 -13.68 7.72 1.24
C VAL A 176 -14.97 8.18 1.92
N ASN A 177 -16.10 7.98 1.26
CA ASN A 177 -17.42 8.28 1.83
C ASN A 177 -18.06 7.01 2.43
N THR A 178 -19.25 7.17 3.04
CA THR A 178 -19.98 6.08 3.69
C THR A 178 -20.28 4.93 2.75
N ALA A 179 -20.72 5.21 1.52
CA ALA A 179 -21.03 4.15 0.54
C ALA A 179 -19.77 3.38 0.11
N GLU A 180 -18.64 4.06 -0.04
CA GLU A 180 -17.35 3.41 -0.31
C GLU A 180 -16.87 2.56 0.86
N MET A 181 -17.05 3.03 2.11
CA MET A 181 -16.76 2.22 3.30
C MET A 181 -17.62 0.94 3.35
N ASP A 182 -18.88 1.02 2.94
CA ASP A 182 -19.77 -0.16 2.89
C ASP A 182 -19.31 -1.16 1.81
N ILE A 183 -18.80 -0.69 0.66
CA ILE A 183 -18.20 -1.53 -0.39
C ILE A 183 -16.93 -2.20 0.15
N ILE A 184 -16.03 -1.45 0.77
CA ILE A 184 -14.79 -1.99 1.36
C ILE A 184 -15.12 -3.10 2.37
N LYS A 185 -16.13 -2.87 3.22
CA LYS A 185 -16.58 -3.87 4.18
C LYS A 185 -17.17 -5.11 3.51
N ALA A 186 -18.02 -4.92 2.50
CA ALA A 186 -18.69 -6.01 1.80
C ALA A 186 -17.70 -6.92 1.01
N THR A 187 -16.59 -6.36 0.56
CA THR A 187 -15.53 -7.07 -0.17
C THR A 187 -14.41 -7.61 0.74
N ASP A 188 -14.52 -7.39 2.04
CA ASP A 188 -13.52 -7.77 3.05
C ASP A 188 -12.11 -7.22 2.74
N THR A 189 -12.06 -6.05 2.10
CA THR A 189 -10.81 -5.40 1.68
C THR A 189 -10.19 -4.65 2.86
N MET A 190 -8.86 -4.69 2.98
CA MET A 190 -8.11 -4.02 4.04
C MET A 190 -7.78 -2.57 3.67
N CYS A 191 -7.92 -1.65 4.64
CA CYS A 191 -7.40 -0.28 4.53
C CYS A 191 -6.14 -0.12 5.38
N VAL A 192 -5.16 0.61 4.88
CA VAL A 192 -3.92 0.96 5.59
C VAL A 192 -3.85 2.46 5.78
N ASN A 193 -3.80 2.91 7.03
CA ASN A 193 -3.62 4.30 7.39
C ASN A 193 -2.13 4.64 7.51
N ASN A 194 -1.68 5.67 6.80
CA ASN A 194 -0.31 6.18 6.80
C ASN A 194 -0.27 7.55 7.50
N PRO A 195 -0.34 7.62 8.85
CA PRO A 195 -0.66 8.85 9.56
C PRO A 195 0.37 9.95 9.36
N GLU A 196 1.65 9.63 9.33
CA GLU A 196 2.73 10.62 9.16
C GLU A 196 2.78 11.17 7.74
N SER A 197 2.67 10.31 6.73
CA SER A 197 2.58 10.72 5.34
C SER A 197 1.36 11.61 5.10
N ASN A 198 0.19 11.21 5.60
CA ASN A 198 -1.04 11.98 5.48
C ASN A 198 -0.91 13.40 6.06
N MET A 199 -0.27 13.51 7.22
CA MET A 199 -0.05 14.77 7.91
C MET A 199 1.07 15.59 7.24
N GLY A 200 2.17 14.95 6.88
CA GLY A 200 3.33 15.60 6.25
C GLY A 200 3.00 16.15 4.85
N ASN A 201 2.15 15.46 4.10
CA ASN A 201 1.66 15.92 2.79
C ASN A 201 0.45 16.85 2.90
N ALA A 202 -0.08 17.09 4.12
CA ALA A 202 -1.23 17.95 4.39
C ALA A 202 -2.50 17.56 3.58
N ILE A 203 -2.70 16.26 3.35
CA ILE A 203 -3.80 15.72 2.53
C ILE A 203 -5.04 15.35 3.32
N GLY A 204 -4.96 15.35 4.66
CA GLY A 204 -6.07 15.08 5.55
C GLY A 204 -5.80 13.95 6.54
N ILE A 205 -6.83 13.53 7.24
CA ILE A 205 -6.77 12.48 8.26
C ILE A 205 -7.71 11.35 7.85
N CYS A 206 -7.18 10.13 7.77
CA CYS A 206 -7.98 8.94 7.51
C CYS A 206 -9.09 8.78 8.56
N PRO A 207 -10.34 8.48 8.18
CA PRO A 207 -11.47 8.36 9.11
C PRO A 207 -11.45 7.02 9.86
N VAL A 208 -10.34 6.72 10.54
CA VAL A 208 -10.05 5.45 11.24
C VAL A 208 -11.17 5.01 12.16
N ILE A 209 -11.72 5.95 12.96
CA ILE A 209 -12.82 5.66 13.90
C ILE A 209 -14.06 5.15 13.16
N GLN A 210 -14.38 5.73 12.00
CA GLN A 210 -15.56 5.36 11.22
C GLN A 210 -15.36 4.01 10.51
N LEU A 211 -14.18 3.77 9.95
CA LEU A 211 -13.79 2.50 9.34
C LEU A 211 -13.80 1.36 10.37
N HIS A 212 -13.19 1.60 11.55
CA HIS A 212 -13.16 0.62 12.65
C HIS A 212 -14.56 0.25 13.16
N LYS A 213 -15.45 1.24 13.35
CA LYS A 213 -16.84 1.01 13.78
C LYS A 213 -17.63 0.15 12.80
N ARG A 214 -17.28 0.16 11.51
CA ARG A 214 -17.86 -0.73 10.49
C ARG A 214 -17.26 -2.14 10.47
N GLY A 215 -16.24 -2.38 11.29
CA GLY A 215 -15.52 -3.65 11.32
C GLY A 215 -14.71 -3.89 10.04
N ILE A 216 -14.23 -2.83 9.39
CA ILE A 216 -13.27 -2.91 8.30
C ILE A 216 -11.91 -3.24 8.90
N LEU A 217 -11.17 -4.16 8.27
CA LEU A 217 -9.81 -4.48 8.67
C LEU A 217 -8.91 -3.29 8.40
N LEU A 218 -8.22 -2.82 9.46
CA LEU A 218 -7.34 -1.68 9.40
C LEU A 218 -5.90 -2.07 9.72
N GLY A 219 -4.99 -1.63 8.87
CA GLY A 219 -3.55 -1.67 9.10
C GLY A 219 -2.95 -0.30 9.31
N MET A 220 -1.73 -0.27 9.81
CA MET A 220 -0.89 0.92 9.90
C MET A 220 0.30 0.76 8.97
N GLY A 221 0.52 1.75 8.13
CA GLY A 221 1.68 1.87 7.26
C GLY A 221 2.45 3.15 7.56
N THR A 222 3.62 3.25 7.00
CA THR A 222 4.52 4.38 7.20
C THR A 222 4.72 5.20 5.94
N ASP A 223 4.36 4.62 4.76
CA ASP A 223 4.69 5.25 3.50
C ASP A 223 6.22 5.55 3.42
N ALA A 224 6.65 6.57 2.75
CA ALA A 224 8.07 6.94 2.64
C ALA A 224 8.54 7.92 3.75
N TYR A 225 7.88 7.94 4.93
CA TYR A 225 8.16 8.93 5.98
C TYR A 225 9.03 8.40 7.12
N THR A 226 8.76 7.21 7.64
CA THR A 226 9.48 6.64 8.78
C THR A 226 9.42 5.12 8.73
N ASN A 227 10.30 4.45 9.48
CA ASN A 227 10.19 3.02 9.78
C ASN A 227 9.81 2.78 11.26
N ASP A 228 9.64 3.86 12.04
CA ASP A 228 9.24 3.78 13.45
C ASP A 228 7.72 3.64 13.61
N MET A 229 7.26 2.40 13.72
CA MET A 229 5.85 2.08 13.91
C MET A 229 5.28 2.59 15.24
N LEU A 230 6.10 2.83 16.25
CA LEU A 230 5.65 3.40 17.53
C LEU A 230 5.41 4.90 17.41
N GLU A 231 6.21 5.60 16.61
CA GLU A 231 5.94 6.99 16.25
C GLU A 231 4.64 7.10 15.46
N SER A 232 4.42 6.23 14.49
CA SER A 232 3.19 6.17 13.72
C SER A 232 1.92 5.97 14.57
N ILE A 233 1.99 5.14 15.64
CA ILE A 233 0.87 5.02 16.62
C ILE A 233 0.60 6.37 17.28
N LYS A 234 1.62 7.07 17.73
CA LYS A 234 1.50 8.37 18.40
C LYS A 234 0.83 9.38 17.46
N VAL A 235 1.28 9.46 16.21
CA VAL A 235 0.72 10.39 15.23
C VAL A 235 -0.72 10.00 14.88
N ALA A 236 -1.01 8.71 14.68
CA ALA A 236 -2.37 8.22 14.46
C ALA A 236 -3.31 8.60 15.60
N LEU A 237 -2.89 8.40 16.84
CA LEU A 237 -3.68 8.76 18.03
C LEU A 237 -3.96 10.26 18.10
N CYS A 238 -2.93 11.08 17.95
CA CYS A 238 -3.06 12.54 18.06
C CYS A 238 -3.95 13.10 16.93
N SER A 239 -3.77 12.61 15.71
CA SER A 239 -4.57 13.04 14.56
C SER A 239 -6.06 12.69 14.72
N GLN A 240 -6.39 11.49 15.19
CA GLN A 240 -7.79 11.10 15.47
C GLN A 240 -8.43 11.94 16.57
N ARG A 241 -7.71 12.24 17.64
CA ARG A 241 -8.21 13.11 18.71
C ARG A 241 -8.44 14.53 18.23
N SER A 242 -7.52 15.07 17.44
CA SER A 242 -7.64 16.41 16.85
C SER A 242 -8.83 16.48 15.90
N GLN A 243 -8.96 15.52 14.99
CA GLN A 243 -10.07 15.49 14.01
C GLN A 243 -11.45 15.37 14.65
N ASN A 244 -11.57 14.54 15.70
CA ASN A 244 -12.85 14.29 16.35
C ASN A 244 -13.14 15.25 17.53
N CYS A 245 -12.19 16.10 17.91
CA CYS A 245 -12.27 16.98 19.08
C CYS A 245 -12.64 16.22 20.38
N LEU A 246 -12.16 14.99 20.53
CA LEU A 246 -12.45 14.09 21.66
C LEU A 246 -11.16 13.48 22.21
N PRO A 247 -10.87 13.62 23.51
CA PRO A 247 -9.64 13.10 24.12
C PRO A 247 -9.64 11.59 24.35
N ASN A 248 -10.79 10.94 24.30
CA ASN A 248 -10.99 9.53 24.65
C ASN A 248 -11.13 8.59 23.42
N VAL A 249 -10.83 9.07 22.22
CA VAL A 249 -10.87 8.26 20.98
C VAL A 249 -9.46 7.92 20.48
N GLY A 250 -9.36 6.97 19.58
CA GLY A 250 -8.18 6.66 18.77
C GLY A 250 -7.18 5.69 19.41
N TRP A 251 -7.18 5.50 20.72
CA TRP A 251 -6.19 4.61 21.37
C TRP A 251 -6.38 3.14 20.96
N ARG A 252 -7.61 2.64 21.07
CA ARG A 252 -7.94 1.25 20.75
C ARG A 252 -7.70 0.98 19.26
N GLU A 253 -8.09 1.92 18.42
CA GLU A 253 -7.95 1.83 16.97
C GLU A 253 -6.48 1.87 16.56
N ALA A 254 -5.70 2.83 17.07
CA ALA A 254 -4.29 2.97 16.73
C ALA A 254 -3.46 1.75 17.16
N THR A 255 -3.66 1.27 18.39
CA THR A 255 -2.99 0.05 18.87
C THR A 255 -3.48 -1.20 18.14
N GLY A 256 -4.77 -1.27 17.83
CA GLY A 256 -5.35 -2.37 17.06
C GLY A 256 -4.76 -2.48 15.65
N MET A 257 -4.55 -1.36 14.95
CA MET A 257 -3.93 -1.35 13.62
C MET A 257 -2.52 -1.94 13.64
N LEU A 258 -1.72 -1.70 14.68
CA LEU A 258 -0.39 -2.30 14.80
C LEU A 258 -0.45 -3.78 15.20
N LEU A 259 -1.23 -4.10 16.22
CA LEU A 259 -1.23 -5.43 16.84
C LEU A 259 -2.08 -6.45 16.09
N SER A 260 -3.13 -6.02 15.38
CA SER A 260 -4.01 -6.94 14.66
C SER A 260 -3.34 -7.57 13.44
N LEU A 261 -2.40 -6.86 12.79
CA LEU A 261 -1.66 -7.39 11.64
C LEU A 261 -0.70 -8.53 12.05
N ILE A 262 -0.19 -8.53 13.28
CA ILE A 262 0.64 -9.62 13.81
C ILE A 262 -0.16 -10.94 13.83
N HIS A 263 -1.44 -10.89 14.17
CA HIS A 263 -2.31 -12.07 14.20
C HIS A 263 -2.73 -12.58 12.81
N ILE A 264 -2.69 -11.70 11.80
CA ILE A 264 -3.05 -12.04 10.41
C ILE A 264 -1.85 -12.59 9.65
N SER A 265 -0.66 -12.05 9.88
CA SER A 265 0.57 -12.47 9.24
C SER A 265 1.19 -13.73 9.84
N GLU A 266 0.81 -14.13 11.05
CA GLU A 266 1.28 -15.34 11.73
C GLU A 266 0.11 -16.21 12.25
N PRO A 267 -0.65 -16.90 11.38
CA PRO A 267 -1.87 -17.62 11.79
C PRO A 267 -1.62 -18.92 12.57
N THR A 268 -0.38 -19.26 12.96
CA THR A 268 -0.04 -20.64 13.38
C THR A 268 0.52 -20.81 14.78
N ARG A 269 0.48 -19.81 15.66
CA ARG A 269 0.81 -20.04 17.07
C ARG A 269 -0.31 -19.54 17.99
N PRO A 270 -1.12 -20.44 18.58
CA PRO A 270 -1.93 -20.07 19.73
C PRO A 270 -0.96 -19.68 20.87
N LEU A 271 -1.00 -18.41 21.26
CA LEU A 271 -0.34 -17.96 22.49
C LEU A 271 -1.08 -18.59 23.68
N TYR A 272 -0.66 -19.76 24.10
CA TYR A 272 -0.90 -20.20 25.47
C TYR A 272 0.09 -19.43 26.34
N ILE A 273 -0.39 -18.33 26.92
CA ILE A 273 0.24 -17.76 28.10
C ILE A 273 -0.20 -18.61 29.27
N SER A 274 0.67 -19.46 29.73
CA SER A 274 0.57 -20.14 31.03
C SER A 274 0.91 -19.18 32.13
#